data_14e9544855bcd9e66d15876be80bc837
#
_entry.id   14e9544855bcd9e66d15876be80bc837
#
_cell.length_a   1.000
_cell.length_b   1.000
_cell.length_c   1.000
_cell.angle_alpha   90.00
_cell.angle_beta   90.00
_cell.angle_gamma   90.00
#
_symmetry.space_group_name_H-M   'P 1'
#
loop_
_entity.id
_entity.type
_entity.pdbx_description
1 polymer ?
#
loop_
_entity_poly.entity_id
_entity_poly.type
_entity_poly.pdbx_seq_one_letter_code
_entity_poly.pdbx_strand_id
1 'polypeptide(L)'
;MAEIKSLYESGIRYFRIGKQTDFFTYLADFSKDFPKPNPEKMKEFHRAIWKECPKIKTLHLDNVNPKTIAEYPEESKEIIKTIVVYQTPGNVAAFGLESADETVVRKNTLCASPEEVMFAVELINRYGRTVGYNGLPAFLPGINFVIGLKGETKETFEKNLEFLRELMRRNLLVRRINIRQVKIFPGTPMEREGYKTLLRHKKYFYAFKKKVREEIDNKMLQKVLPKGRKITDLFVEIEGKISYCRQIATYPILVGLMGEYKRGTFLDARVVDYGFRSVTAVETPLDVNSAKLEQIYALIGRKAIDIAKKRPFKSLEELKKYVEDAELFFTLR
;
A
#
# COMPACT_ATOMS: atom_id res chain seq x y z
N MET A 1 -24.29 -6.25 -4.30
CA MET A 1 -24.49 -5.27 -5.40
C MET A 1 -25.43 -4.14 -5.03
N ALA A 2 -26.60 -4.39 -4.44
CA ALA A 2 -27.55 -3.33 -4.06
C ALA A 2 -26.93 -2.19 -3.23
N GLU A 3 -26.18 -2.52 -2.18
CA GLU A 3 -25.49 -1.53 -1.35
C GLU A 3 -24.49 -0.65 -2.15
N ILE A 4 -23.66 -1.28 -2.98
CA ILE A 4 -22.67 -0.54 -3.82
C ILE A 4 -23.40 0.43 -4.75
N LYS A 5 -24.49 -0.02 -5.39
CA LYS A 5 -25.29 0.80 -6.30
C LYS A 5 -25.94 1.98 -5.56
N SER A 6 -26.56 1.73 -4.41
CA SER A 6 -27.19 2.79 -3.60
C SER A 6 -26.18 3.85 -3.16
N LEU A 7 -25.01 3.45 -2.68
CA LEU A 7 -23.93 4.36 -2.33
C LEU A 7 -23.41 5.15 -3.56
N TYR A 8 -23.29 4.49 -4.70
CA TYR A 8 -22.87 5.13 -5.93
C TYR A 8 -23.89 6.19 -6.42
N GLU A 9 -25.18 5.89 -6.36
CA GLU A 9 -26.28 6.80 -6.69
C GLU A 9 -26.31 8.01 -5.74
N SER A 10 -25.93 7.82 -4.46
CA SER A 10 -25.78 8.93 -3.49
C SER A 10 -24.51 9.78 -3.69
N GLY A 11 -23.72 9.50 -4.73
CA GLY A 11 -22.53 10.30 -5.08
C GLY A 11 -21.19 9.74 -4.63
N ILE A 12 -21.13 8.61 -3.93
CA ILE A 12 -19.88 7.97 -3.53
C ILE A 12 -19.13 7.42 -4.75
N ARG A 13 -17.81 7.64 -4.80
CA ARG A 13 -16.93 7.21 -5.90
C ARG A 13 -15.71 6.43 -5.43
N TYR A 14 -15.51 6.30 -4.13
CA TYR A 14 -14.37 5.65 -3.50
C TYR A 14 -14.87 4.50 -2.64
N PHE A 15 -14.56 3.27 -3.06
CA PHE A 15 -15.08 2.05 -2.45
C PHE A 15 -13.96 1.17 -1.92
N ARG A 16 -14.17 0.62 -0.73
CA ARG A 16 -13.41 -0.46 -0.16
C ARG A 16 -14.36 -1.57 0.22
N ILE A 17 -14.22 -2.71 -0.43
CA ILE A 17 -14.99 -3.92 -0.13
C ILE A 17 -14.32 -4.59 1.06
N GLY A 18 -14.87 -4.42 2.24
CA GLY A 18 -14.28 -4.83 3.52
C GLY A 18 -15.25 -5.62 4.40
N LYS A 19 -14.84 -5.85 5.64
CA LYS A 19 -15.53 -6.60 6.71
C LYS A 19 -15.57 -8.13 6.53
N GLN A 20 -15.17 -8.69 5.40
CA GLN A 20 -14.97 -10.14 5.24
C GLN A 20 -13.58 -10.55 5.75
N THR A 21 -13.46 -11.79 6.20
CA THR A 21 -12.18 -12.35 6.66
C THR A 21 -11.25 -12.66 5.49
N ASP A 22 -11.83 -13.05 4.34
CA ASP A 22 -11.11 -13.37 3.12
C ASP A 22 -11.92 -12.99 1.88
N PHE A 23 -11.42 -12.06 1.10
CA PHE A 23 -12.08 -11.63 -0.14
C PHE A 23 -12.11 -12.74 -1.21
N PHE A 24 -11.11 -13.63 -1.22
CA PHE A 24 -11.00 -14.69 -2.20
C PHE A 24 -12.08 -15.77 -2.06
N THR A 25 -12.73 -15.86 -0.90
CA THR A 25 -13.81 -16.82 -0.65
C THR A 25 -15.21 -16.28 -1.00
N TYR A 26 -15.29 -15.21 -1.81
CA TYR A 26 -16.59 -14.75 -2.32
C TYR A 26 -17.28 -15.83 -3.16
N LEU A 27 -18.45 -16.30 -2.70
CA LEU A 27 -19.19 -17.42 -3.32
C LEU A 27 -18.31 -18.65 -3.58
N ALA A 28 -17.40 -18.96 -2.66
CA ALA A 28 -16.55 -20.13 -2.67
C ALA A 28 -17.37 -21.43 -2.47
N ASP A 29 -16.77 -22.56 -2.83
CA ASP A 29 -17.30 -23.87 -2.52
C ASP A 29 -16.93 -24.27 -1.07
N PHE A 30 -17.91 -24.27 -0.18
CA PHE A 30 -17.77 -24.63 1.24
C PHE A 30 -17.97 -26.12 1.51
N SER A 31 -18.13 -26.96 0.49
CA SER A 31 -18.19 -28.43 0.65
C SER A 31 -16.83 -29.06 0.88
N LYS A 32 -15.75 -28.32 0.74
CA LYS A 32 -14.37 -28.73 0.97
C LYS A 32 -13.93 -28.44 2.40
N ASP A 33 -12.90 -29.13 2.88
CA ASP A 33 -12.31 -28.90 4.19
C ASP A 33 -11.82 -27.45 4.38
N PHE A 34 -11.37 -26.84 3.29
CA PHE A 34 -11.08 -25.42 3.21
C PHE A 34 -11.82 -24.79 2.01
N PRO A 35 -12.43 -23.60 2.17
CA PRO A 35 -13.28 -23.00 1.14
C PRO A 35 -12.54 -22.82 -0.18
N LYS A 36 -12.99 -23.49 -1.24
CA LYS A 36 -12.38 -23.40 -2.58
C LYS A 36 -12.87 -22.15 -3.31
N PRO A 37 -11.97 -21.21 -3.68
CA PRO A 37 -12.34 -19.98 -4.37
C PRO A 37 -13.05 -20.22 -5.71
N ASN A 38 -13.93 -19.28 -6.09
CA ASN A 38 -14.66 -19.30 -7.35
C ASN A 38 -14.26 -18.11 -8.24
N PRO A 39 -13.26 -18.26 -9.15
CA PRO A 39 -12.78 -17.19 -10.01
C PRO A 39 -13.86 -16.60 -10.94
N GLU A 40 -14.75 -17.46 -11.47
CA GLU A 40 -15.81 -17.00 -12.38
C GLU A 40 -16.81 -16.08 -11.64
N LYS A 41 -17.24 -16.48 -10.44
CA LYS A 41 -18.13 -15.62 -9.62
C LYS A 41 -17.46 -14.32 -9.22
N MET A 42 -16.16 -14.35 -8.95
CA MET A 42 -15.38 -13.15 -8.68
C MET A 42 -15.36 -12.21 -9.88
N LYS A 43 -15.17 -12.74 -11.07
CA LYS A 43 -15.16 -11.98 -12.32
C LYS A 43 -16.54 -11.42 -12.67
N GLU A 44 -17.60 -12.23 -12.51
CA GLU A 44 -19.00 -11.79 -12.67
C GLU A 44 -19.31 -10.61 -11.73
N PHE A 45 -18.91 -10.71 -10.47
CA PHE A 45 -19.10 -9.65 -9.47
C PHE A 45 -18.45 -8.32 -9.89
N HIS A 46 -17.19 -8.35 -10.33
CA HIS A 46 -16.50 -7.15 -10.78
C HIS A 46 -17.10 -6.55 -12.05
N ARG A 47 -17.50 -7.38 -13.01
CA ARG A 47 -18.21 -6.93 -14.21
C ARG A 47 -19.53 -6.24 -13.87
N ALA A 48 -20.29 -6.81 -12.92
CA ALA A 48 -21.53 -6.20 -12.46
C ALA A 48 -21.29 -4.85 -11.78
N ILE A 49 -20.21 -4.70 -10.97
CA ILE A 49 -19.85 -3.41 -10.37
C ILE A 49 -19.63 -2.36 -11.45
N TRP A 50 -18.76 -2.62 -12.43
CA TRP A 50 -18.44 -1.63 -13.46
C TRP A 50 -19.59 -1.32 -14.41
N LYS A 51 -20.47 -2.30 -14.67
CA LYS A 51 -21.70 -2.08 -15.44
C LYS A 51 -22.63 -1.08 -14.74
N GLU A 52 -22.85 -1.23 -13.44
CA GLU A 52 -23.77 -0.38 -12.67
C GLU A 52 -23.12 0.91 -12.17
N CYS A 53 -21.79 0.91 -11.98
CA CYS A 53 -21.05 2.00 -11.34
C CYS A 53 -19.82 2.44 -12.15
N PRO A 54 -19.97 2.91 -13.41
CA PRO A 54 -18.85 3.12 -14.35
C PRO A 54 -17.93 4.30 -13.98
N LYS A 55 -18.31 5.19 -13.05
CA LYS A 55 -17.52 6.37 -12.65
C LYS A 55 -16.85 6.18 -11.28
N ILE A 56 -16.66 4.95 -10.81
CA ILE A 56 -15.86 4.67 -9.61
C ILE A 56 -14.44 5.19 -9.82
N LYS A 57 -13.92 5.92 -8.84
CA LYS A 57 -12.53 6.43 -8.81
C LYS A 57 -11.58 5.50 -8.07
N THR A 58 -12.05 4.87 -7.00
CA THR A 58 -11.30 3.86 -6.26
C THR A 58 -12.18 2.66 -5.96
N LEU A 59 -11.71 1.48 -6.34
CA LEU A 59 -12.31 0.21 -5.97
C LEU A 59 -11.21 -0.68 -5.40
N HIS A 60 -11.22 -0.91 -4.11
CA HIS A 60 -10.23 -1.70 -3.39
C HIS A 60 -10.89 -2.78 -2.54
N LEU A 61 -10.13 -3.81 -2.22
CA LEU A 61 -10.47 -4.82 -1.22
C LEU A 61 -9.77 -4.57 0.12
N ASP A 62 -9.96 -5.45 1.09
CA ASP A 62 -9.31 -5.40 2.40
C ASP A 62 -8.53 -6.68 2.71
N ASN A 63 -9.15 -7.65 3.38
CA ASN A 63 -8.47 -8.84 3.85
C ASN A 63 -8.42 -9.92 2.77
N VAL A 64 -7.28 -10.59 2.70
CA VAL A 64 -7.09 -11.84 1.95
C VAL A 64 -6.37 -12.82 2.86
N ASN A 65 -6.84 -14.06 2.90
CA ASN A 65 -6.19 -15.11 3.66
C ASN A 65 -5.07 -15.75 2.80
N PRO A 66 -3.79 -15.65 3.20
CA PRO A 66 -2.70 -16.26 2.46
C PRO A 66 -2.80 -17.79 2.37
N LYS A 67 -3.47 -18.44 3.34
CA LYS A 67 -3.75 -19.88 3.30
C LYS A 67 -4.59 -20.25 2.09
N THR A 68 -5.63 -19.46 1.76
CA THR A 68 -6.46 -19.68 0.57
C THR A 68 -5.63 -19.64 -0.72
N ILE A 69 -4.67 -18.71 -0.80
CA ILE A 69 -3.77 -18.60 -1.96
C ILE A 69 -2.84 -19.81 -2.06
N ALA A 70 -2.32 -20.28 -0.93
CA ALA A 70 -1.43 -21.44 -0.91
C ALA A 70 -2.16 -22.76 -1.21
N GLU A 71 -3.37 -22.92 -0.70
CA GLU A 71 -4.20 -24.13 -0.88
C GLU A 71 -4.75 -24.25 -2.31
N TYR A 72 -5.15 -23.11 -2.92
CA TYR A 72 -5.75 -23.06 -4.25
C TYR A 72 -5.00 -22.07 -5.16
N PRO A 73 -3.76 -22.39 -5.57
CA PRO A 73 -2.90 -21.45 -6.30
C PRO A 73 -3.43 -21.08 -7.68
N GLU A 74 -4.05 -22.01 -8.41
CA GLU A 74 -4.57 -21.74 -9.76
C GLU A 74 -5.83 -20.87 -9.72
N GLU A 75 -6.78 -21.16 -8.83
CA GLU A 75 -7.97 -20.34 -8.63
C GLU A 75 -7.59 -18.94 -8.12
N SER A 76 -6.65 -18.88 -7.18
CA SER A 76 -6.14 -17.62 -6.64
C SER A 76 -5.42 -16.79 -7.69
N LYS A 77 -4.66 -17.41 -8.57
CA LYS A 77 -4.03 -16.74 -9.72
C LYS A 77 -5.05 -16.04 -10.61
N GLU A 78 -6.15 -16.71 -10.95
CA GLU A 78 -7.20 -16.11 -11.79
C GLU A 78 -7.97 -14.99 -11.06
N ILE A 79 -8.14 -15.12 -9.74
CA ILE A 79 -8.70 -14.04 -8.91
C ILE A 79 -7.75 -12.84 -8.86
N ILE A 80 -6.44 -13.05 -8.67
CA ILE A 80 -5.44 -11.97 -8.68
C ILE A 80 -5.46 -11.22 -10.01
N LYS A 81 -5.51 -11.93 -11.14
CA LYS A 81 -5.62 -11.32 -12.46
C LYS A 81 -6.91 -10.50 -12.59
N THR A 82 -8.04 -11.03 -12.10
CA THR A 82 -9.31 -10.31 -12.06
C THR A 82 -9.21 -9.02 -11.25
N ILE A 83 -8.59 -9.06 -10.07
CA ILE A 83 -8.36 -7.88 -9.23
C ILE A 83 -7.50 -6.84 -9.95
N VAL A 84 -6.39 -7.26 -10.57
CA VAL A 84 -5.48 -6.37 -11.31
C VAL A 84 -6.18 -5.68 -12.48
N VAL A 85 -7.12 -6.36 -13.14
CA VAL A 85 -7.87 -5.81 -14.29
C VAL A 85 -9.02 -4.90 -13.86
N TYR A 86 -9.75 -5.29 -12.82
CA TYR A 86 -11.03 -4.64 -12.48
C TYR A 86 -10.95 -3.72 -11.26
N GLN A 87 -9.96 -3.85 -10.39
CA GLN A 87 -9.79 -2.94 -9.26
C GLN A 87 -8.74 -1.87 -9.60
N THR A 88 -8.79 -0.76 -8.86
CA THR A 88 -7.92 0.38 -9.16
C THR A 88 -6.54 0.19 -8.54
N PRO A 89 -5.47 0.75 -9.14
CA PRO A 89 -4.12 0.59 -8.60
C PRO A 89 -3.96 1.18 -7.19
N GLY A 90 -2.98 0.64 -6.45
CA GLY A 90 -2.76 0.98 -5.04
C GLY A 90 -3.54 0.08 -4.08
N ASN A 91 -4.14 -0.97 -4.59
CA ASN A 91 -4.90 -1.94 -3.81
C ASN A 91 -3.99 -2.85 -2.97
N VAL A 92 -4.48 -3.29 -1.81
CA VAL A 92 -3.68 -4.03 -0.82
C VAL A 92 -4.44 -5.23 -0.27
N ALA A 93 -3.86 -6.43 -0.46
CA ALA A 93 -4.28 -7.63 0.25
C ALA A 93 -3.71 -7.62 1.68
N ALA A 94 -4.53 -7.38 2.67
CA ALA A 94 -4.06 -7.43 4.06
C ALA A 94 -3.96 -8.89 4.53
N PHE A 95 -2.72 -9.39 4.66
CA PHE A 95 -2.41 -10.74 5.12
C PHE A 95 -2.23 -10.82 6.62
N GLY A 96 -2.80 -11.84 7.25
CA GLY A 96 -2.50 -12.25 8.61
C GLY A 96 -1.36 -13.26 8.64
N LEU A 97 -0.11 -12.80 8.73
CA LEU A 97 1.02 -13.66 9.09
C LEU A 97 1.05 -13.90 10.60
N GLU A 98 0.77 -12.85 11.35
CA GLU A 98 0.77 -12.74 12.80
C GLU A 98 2.14 -13.03 13.43
N SER A 99 2.82 -14.12 13.06
CA SER A 99 4.17 -14.49 13.47
C SER A 99 4.85 -15.36 12.42
N ALA A 100 6.15 -15.14 12.20
CA ALA A 100 7.01 -16.03 11.42
C ALA A 100 7.70 -17.12 12.29
N ASP A 101 7.28 -17.29 13.52
CA ASP A 101 7.76 -18.36 14.40
C ASP A 101 6.76 -19.52 14.42
N GLU A 102 7.12 -20.65 13.80
CA GLU A 102 6.27 -21.85 13.73
C GLU A 102 5.76 -22.34 15.10
N THR A 103 6.55 -22.13 16.17
CA THR A 103 6.10 -22.48 17.52
C THR A 103 4.92 -21.61 17.96
N VAL A 104 4.97 -20.33 17.62
CA VAL A 104 3.86 -19.41 17.88
C VAL A 104 2.68 -19.73 16.97
N VAL A 105 2.93 -20.01 15.68
CA VAL A 105 1.89 -20.42 14.72
C VAL A 105 1.10 -21.62 15.26
N ARG A 106 1.78 -22.70 15.65
CA ARG A 106 1.15 -23.92 16.19
C ARG A 106 0.40 -23.67 17.50
N LYS A 107 1.02 -22.94 18.46
CA LYS A 107 0.42 -22.71 19.77
C LYS A 107 -0.82 -21.81 19.77
N ASN A 108 -1.00 -21.04 18.72
CA ASN A 108 -2.15 -20.14 18.56
C ASN A 108 -3.08 -20.56 17.42
N THR A 109 -2.84 -21.71 16.79
CA THR A 109 -3.63 -22.22 15.66
C THR A 109 -3.80 -21.12 14.57
N LEU A 110 -2.69 -20.45 14.23
CA LEU A 110 -2.70 -19.43 13.19
C LEU A 110 -2.96 -20.10 11.83
N CYS A 111 -3.72 -19.42 10.98
CA CYS A 111 -4.29 -20.03 9.78
C CYS A 111 -3.22 -20.39 8.73
N ALA A 112 -2.20 -19.56 8.56
CA ALA A 112 -1.16 -19.75 7.55
C ALA A 112 0.22 -19.89 8.18
N SER A 113 1.06 -20.77 7.60
CA SER A 113 2.48 -20.84 7.92
C SER A 113 3.26 -19.69 7.28
N PRO A 114 4.48 -19.38 7.76
CA PRO A 114 5.35 -18.40 7.11
C PRO A 114 5.65 -18.71 5.64
N GLU A 115 5.80 -19.99 5.28
CA GLU A 115 6.04 -20.46 3.91
C GLU A 115 4.83 -20.20 3.02
N GLU A 116 3.63 -20.48 3.51
CA GLU A 116 2.37 -20.21 2.79
C GLU A 116 2.17 -18.71 2.56
N VAL A 117 2.50 -17.87 3.55
CA VAL A 117 2.48 -16.42 3.40
C VAL A 117 3.52 -15.95 2.39
N MET A 118 4.75 -16.51 2.41
CA MET A 118 5.80 -16.19 1.43
C MET A 118 5.34 -16.53 0.02
N PHE A 119 4.80 -17.72 -0.19
CA PHE A 119 4.22 -18.15 -1.48
C PHE A 119 3.10 -17.20 -1.96
N ALA A 120 2.19 -16.81 -1.06
CA ALA A 120 1.11 -15.88 -1.38
C ALA A 120 1.64 -14.49 -1.79
N VAL A 121 2.69 -14.00 -1.10
CA VAL A 121 3.38 -12.76 -1.48
C VAL A 121 4.00 -12.87 -2.86
N GLU A 122 4.68 -13.98 -3.18
CA GLU A 122 5.28 -14.21 -4.50
C GLU A 122 4.22 -14.24 -5.60
N LEU A 123 3.11 -14.94 -5.38
CA LEU A 123 2.03 -15.05 -6.37
C LEU A 123 1.40 -13.69 -6.65
N ILE A 124 1.09 -12.89 -5.62
CA ILE A 124 0.56 -11.53 -5.81
C ILE A 124 1.59 -10.65 -6.53
N ASN A 125 2.87 -10.70 -6.15
CA ASN A 125 3.91 -9.91 -6.81
C ASN A 125 4.05 -10.22 -8.29
N ARG A 126 3.90 -11.48 -8.68
CA ARG A 126 4.02 -11.92 -10.09
C ARG A 126 3.05 -11.17 -11.01
N TYR A 127 1.85 -10.87 -10.55
CA TYR A 127 0.79 -10.25 -11.36
C TYR A 127 0.48 -8.82 -10.95
N GLY A 128 0.63 -8.46 -9.67
CA GLY A 128 0.15 -7.22 -9.10
C GLY A 128 1.17 -6.08 -9.00
N ARG A 129 2.47 -6.34 -9.22
CA ARG A 129 3.52 -5.31 -9.09
C ARG A 129 3.57 -4.30 -10.22
N THR A 130 2.83 -4.52 -11.31
CA THR A 130 2.73 -3.60 -12.44
C THR A 130 2.15 -2.26 -11.97
N VAL A 131 2.80 -1.17 -12.38
CA VAL A 131 2.41 0.18 -11.98
C VAL A 131 1.22 0.64 -12.81
N GLY A 132 0.20 1.12 -12.15
CA GLY A 132 -0.99 1.66 -12.78
C GLY A 132 -0.93 3.18 -13.01
N TYR A 133 -2.03 3.71 -13.56
CA TYR A 133 -2.15 5.11 -13.98
C TYR A 133 -1.95 6.13 -12.86
N ASN A 134 -2.20 5.76 -11.61
CA ASN A 134 -2.07 6.64 -10.44
C ASN A 134 -0.67 6.64 -9.80
N GLY A 135 0.31 5.94 -10.41
CA GLY A 135 1.69 5.86 -9.95
C GLY A 135 1.97 4.75 -8.94
N LEU A 136 0.96 3.99 -8.51
CA LEU A 136 1.11 2.87 -7.57
C LEU A 136 1.04 1.51 -8.29
N PRO A 137 1.67 0.46 -7.73
CA PRO A 137 1.43 -0.92 -8.18
C PRO A 137 -0.06 -1.27 -8.12
N ALA A 138 -0.53 -2.12 -9.04
CA ALA A 138 -1.92 -2.49 -9.16
C ALA A 138 -2.45 -3.17 -7.89
N PHE A 139 -1.72 -4.18 -7.39
CA PHE A 139 -2.12 -4.96 -6.24
C PHE A 139 -0.91 -5.53 -5.51
N LEU A 140 -0.74 -5.20 -4.24
CA LEU A 140 0.37 -5.69 -3.41
C LEU A 140 -0.13 -6.26 -2.09
N PRO A 141 0.63 -7.21 -1.48
CA PRO A 141 0.34 -7.68 -0.13
C PRO A 141 0.69 -6.62 0.92
N GLY A 142 -0.02 -6.67 2.05
CA GLY A 142 0.34 -6.02 3.30
C GLY A 142 0.45 -7.07 4.40
N ILE A 143 1.50 -7.02 5.22
CA ILE A 143 1.78 -8.00 6.27
C ILE A 143 1.36 -7.46 7.63
N ASN A 144 0.59 -8.25 8.39
CA ASN A 144 0.27 -7.96 9.78
C ASN A 144 1.04 -8.89 10.71
N PHE A 145 1.64 -8.32 11.75
CA PHE A 145 2.20 -9.04 12.89
C PHE A 145 1.39 -8.73 14.14
N VAL A 146 1.18 -9.75 14.98
CA VAL A 146 0.59 -9.61 16.31
C VAL A 146 1.58 -10.09 17.35
N ILE A 147 1.97 -9.20 18.24
CA ILE A 147 2.97 -9.45 19.29
C ILE A 147 2.28 -9.68 20.62
N GLY A 148 2.83 -10.60 21.41
CA GLY A 148 2.29 -11.03 22.70
C GLY A 148 1.48 -12.32 22.64
N LEU A 149 1.60 -13.08 21.55
CA LEU A 149 0.95 -14.39 21.38
C LEU A 149 1.60 -15.45 22.27
N LYS A 150 0.85 -16.53 22.53
CA LYS A 150 1.31 -17.67 23.30
C LYS A 150 2.54 -18.32 22.67
N GLY A 151 3.57 -18.56 23.47
CA GLY A 151 4.81 -19.18 23.00
C GLY A 151 5.84 -18.24 22.38
N GLU A 152 5.54 -16.95 22.31
CA GLU A 152 6.49 -15.94 21.86
C GLU A 152 7.71 -15.87 22.78
N THR A 153 8.90 -15.78 22.19
CA THR A 153 10.18 -15.65 22.87
C THR A 153 10.98 -14.48 22.26
N LYS A 154 12.20 -14.25 22.75
CA LYS A 154 13.10 -13.26 22.14
C LYS A 154 13.43 -13.63 20.69
N GLU A 155 13.62 -14.91 20.42
CA GLU A 155 13.96 -15.45 19.10
C GLU A 155 12.84 -15.25 18.08
N THR A 156 11.57 -15.19 18.53
CA THR A 156 10.42 -14.89 17.66
C THR A 156 10.57 -13.54 16.96
N PHE A 157 11.12 -12.54 17.62
CA PHE A 157 11.33 -11.21 17.01
C PHE A 157 12.41 -11.23 15.92
N GLU A 158 13.46 -12.04 16.10
CA GLU A 158 14.49 -12.20 15.07
C GLU A 158 13.94 -13.00 13.87
N LYS A 159 13.14 -14.06 14.09
CA LYS A 159 12.45 -14.80 13.03
C LYS A 159 11.51 -13.91 12.23
N ASN A 160 10.73 -13.06 12.90
CA ASN A 160 9.83 -12.11 12.25
C ASN A 160 10.61 -11.09 11.39
N LEU A 161 11.76 -10.60 11.89
CA LEU A 161 12.62 -9.69 11.14
C LEU A 161 13.28 -10.38 9.94
N GLU A 162 13.73 -11.63 10.13
CA GLU A 162 14.35 -12.43 9.07
C GLU A 162 13.37 -12.74 7.94
N PHE A 163 12.12 -13.03 8.24
CA PHE A 163 11.05 -13.15 7.24
C PHE A 163 10.96 -11.89 6.37
N LEU A 164 10.99 -10.71 6.98
CA LEU A 164 10.95 -9.44 6.23
C LEU A 164 12.22 -9.19 5.41
N ARG A 165 13.38 -9.58 5.94
CA ARG A 165 14.65 -9.51 5.20
C ARG A 165 14.65 -10.43 3.99
N GLU A 166 14.06 -11.63 4.12
CA GLU A 166 13.90 -12.55 3.01
C GLU A 166 13.03 -11.99 1.90
N LEU A 167 11.92 -11.31 2.22
CA LEU A 167 11.12 -10.58 1.23
C LEU A 167 11.98 -9.55 0.47
N MET A 168 12.86 -8.85 1.18
CA MET A 168 13.76 -7.86 0.55
C MET A 168 14.80 -8.51 -0.36
N ARG A 169 15.40 -9.66 0.05
CA ARG A 169 16.38 -10.43 -0.74
C ARG A 169 15.77 -10.98 -2.03
N ARG A 170 14.54 -11.50 -1.95
CA ARG A 170 13.78 -11.97 -3.13
C ARG A 170 13.20 -10.83 -3.98
N ASN A 171 13.49 -9.57 -3.65
CA ASN A 171 12.95 -8.40 -4.34
C ASN A 171 11.41 -8.39 -4.44
N LEU A 172 10.73 -8.89 -3.42
CA LEU A 172 9.28 -8.90 -3.32
C LEU A 172 8.78 -7.57 -2.73
N LEU A 173 7.74 -7.01 -3.31
CA LEU A 173 7.14 -5.77 -2.87
C LEU A 173 6.03 -6.04 -1.85
N VAL A 174 6.05 -5.30 -0.75
CA VAL A 174 5.01 -5.27 0.26
C VAL A 174 4.57 -3.83 0.47
N ARG A 175 3.27 -3.59 0.37
CA ARG A 175 2.73 -2.24 0.47
C ARG A 175 2.72 -1.68 1.88
N ARG A 176 2.59 -2.58 2.87
CA ARG A 176 2.42 -2.21 4.26
C ARG A 176 2.91 -3.31 5.19
N ILE A 177 3.62 -2.90 6.24
CA ILE A 177 3.94 -3.76 7.38
C ILE A 177 3.27 -3.15 8.62
N ASN A 178 2.36 -3.90 9.24
CA ASN A 178 1.62 -3.48 10.40
C ASN A 178 1.98 -4.36 11.59
N ILE A 179 2.47 -3.76 12.68
CA ILE A 179 2.91 -4.44 13.88
C ILE A 179 2.01 -4.01 15.01
N ARG A 180 1.18 -4.93 15.50
CA ARG A 180 0.22 -4.70 16.57
C ARG A 180 0.57 -5.53 17.80
N GLN A 181 0.10 -5.08 18.94
CA GLN A 181 0.07 -5.87 20.16
C GLN A 181 -1.25 -6.63 20.22
N VAL A 182 -1.23 -7.84 20.78
CA VAL A 182 -2.43 -8.62 20.99
C VAL A 182 -3.42 -7.85 21.87
N LYS A 183 -4.67 -7.87 21.49
CA LYS A 183 -5.80 -7.43 22.34
C LYS A 183 -6.59 -8.66 22.77
N ILE A 184 -6.66 -8.87 24.06
CA ILE A 184 -7.32 -10.03 24.65
C ILE A 184 -8.78 -9.69 24.90
N PHE A 185 -9.66 -10.56 24.42
CA PHE A 185 -11.10 -10.43 24.62
C PHE A 185 -11.59 -11.54 25.55
N PRO A 186 -12.59 -11.26 26.40
CA PRO A 186 -13.24 -12.29 27.24
C PRO A 186 -13.76 -13.46 26.39
N GLY A 187 -13.70 -14.67 26.94
CA GLY A 187 -14.14 -15.89 26.27
C GLY A 187 -13.20 -16.47 25.24
N THR A 188 -12.07 -15.79 24.94
CA THR A 188 -11.06 -16.31 23.98
C THR A 188 -10.02 -17.19 24.68
N PRO A 189 -9.38 -18.16 23.99
CA PRO A 189 -8.27 -18.95 24.55
C PRO A 189 -7.12 -18.10 25.12
N MET A 190 -6.90 -16.90 24.56
CA MET A 190 -5.89 -15.97 25.02
C MET A 190 -6.20 -15.32 26.39
N GLU A 191 -7.44 -15.35 26.85
CA GLU A 191 -7.81 -14.82 28.17
C GLU A 191 -7.05 -15.55 29.30
N ARG A 192 -6.87 -16.86 29.19
CA ARG A 192 -6.10 -17.67 30.16
C ARG A 192 -4.62 -17.32 30.17
N GLU A 193 -4.05 -16.94 29.04
CA GLU A 193 -2.65 -16.50 28.92
C GLU A 193 -2.45 -15.08 29.50
N GLY A 194 -3.46 -14.23 29.38
CA GLY A 194 -3.40 -12.84 29.79
C GLY A 194 -2.30 -12.06 29.05
N TYR A 195 -1.91 -10.92 29.60
CA TYR A 195 -0.88 -10.05 29.01
C TYR A 195 0.55 -10.37 29.48
N LYS A 196 0.79 -11.52 30.14
CA LYS A 196 2.12 -11.87 30.70
C LYS A 196 3.22 -11.88 29.63
N THR A 197 2.98 -12.53 28.51
CA THR A 197 3.94 -12.61 27.38
C THR A 197 4.22 -11.23 26.82
N LEU A 198 3.19 -10.44 26.56
CA LEU A 198 3.31 -9.08 26.05
C LEU A 198 4.13 -8.17 26.97
N LEU A 199 3.85 -8.19 28.27
CA LEU A 199 4.55 -7.38 29.25
C LEU A 199 6.02 -7.79 29.39
N ARG A 200 6.30 -9.10 29.40
CA ARG A 200 7.67 -9.65 29.45
C ARG A 200 8.52 -9.20 28.27
N HIS A 201 7.91 -9.14 27.07
CA HIS A 201 8.61 -8.87 25.82
C HIS A 201 8.48 -7.42 25.33
N LYS A 202 7.93 -6.51 26.14
CA LYS A 202 7.68 -5.12 25.75
C LYS A 202 8.92 -4.42 25.15
N LYS A 203 10.12 -4.64 25.70
CA LYS A 203 11.37 -4.07 25.17
C LYS A 203 11.70 -4.58 23.75
N TYR A 204 11.47 -5.89 23.50
CA TYR A 204 11.71 -6.51 22.19
C TYR A 204 10.71 -6.03 21.14
N PHE A 205 9.46 -5.79 21.52
CA PHE A 205 8.47 -5.16 20.65
C PHE A 205 8.93 -3.81 20.11
N TYR A 206 9.41 -2.91 20.97
CA TYR A 206 9.89 -1.61 20.52
C TYR A 206 11.15 -1.71 19.67
N ALA A 207 12.10 -2.57 20.07
CA ALA A 207 13.31 -2.82 19.29
C ALA A 207 13.00 -3.38 17.91
N PHE A 208 12.13 -4.39 17.80
CA PHE A 208 11.65 -4.96 16.54
C PHE A 208 10.99 -3.90 15.67
N LYS A 209 10.03 -3.15 16.23
CA LYS A 209 9.34 -2.08 15.51
C LYS A 209 10.30 -1.00 14.99
N LYS A 210 11.35 -0.67 15.75
CA LYS A 210 12.40 0.26 15.33
C LYS A 210 13.19 -0.33 14.15
N LYS A 211 13.72 -1.56 14.31
CA LYS A 211 14.48 -2.26 13.25
C LYS A 211 13.68 -2.38 11.94
N VAL A 212 12.41 -2.80 12.01
CA VAL A 212 11.56 -2.90 10.81
C VAL A 212 11.43 -1.56 10.11
N ARG A 213 11.28 -0.48 10.85
CA ARG A 213 11.18 0.86 10.26
C ARG A 213 12.47 1.32 9.59
N GLU A 214 13.63 1.06 10.23
CA GLU A 214 14.94 1.50 9.74
C GLU A 214 15.46 0.62 8.59
N GLU A 215 15.31 -0.71 8.71
CA GLU A 215 15.88 -1.64 7.76
C GLU A 215 14.97 -1.97 6.57
N ILE A 216 13.62 -1.95 6.77
CA ILE A 216 12.63 -2.47 5.82
C ILE A 216 11.70 -1.40 5.28
N ASP A 217 10.93 -0.71 6.15
CA ASP A 217 9.82 0.15 5.72
C ASP A 217 10.25 1.21 4.70
N ASN A 218 11.34 1.94 5.00
CA ASN A 218 11.82 3.01 4.11
C ASN A 218 12.34 2.47 2.78
N LYS A 219 13.13 1.37 2.81
CA LYS A 219 13.66 0.74 1.60
C LYS A 219 12.53 0.15 0.74
N MET A 220 11.51 -0.44 1.38
CA MET A 220 10.34 -0.97 0.69
C MET A 220 9.53 0.16 0.05
N LEU A 221 9.35 1.29 0.75
CA LEU A 221 8.69 2.47 0.21
C LEU A 221 9.41 3.00 -1.03
N GLN A 222 10.75 3.05 -1.02
CA GLN A 222 11.55 3.45 -2.18
C GLN A 222 11.37 2.52 -3.38
N LYS A 223 11.21 1.21 -3.16
CA LYS A 223 10.92 0.25 -4.23
C LYS A 223 9.51 0.41 -4.80
N VAL A 224 8.51 0.67 -3.94
CA VAL A 224 7.10 0.86 -4.34
C VAL A 224 6.89 2.20 -5.05
N LEU A 225 7.51 3.26 -4.55
CA LEU A 225 7.44 4.62 -5.08
C LEU A 225 8.86 5.19 -5.25
N PRO A 226 9.59 4.85 -6.31
CA PRO A 226 10.93 5.38 -6.56
C PRO A 226 10.91 6.89 -6.82
N LYS A 227 12.04 7.57 -6.56
CA LYS A 227 12.22 8.98 -6.93
C LYS A 227 11.89 9.20 -8.41
N GLY A 228 11.28 10.34 -8.73
CA GLY A 228 10.80 10.65 -10.05
C GLY A 228 9.41 10.08 -10.39
N ARG A 229 8.87 9.16 -9.59
CA ARG A 229 7.54 8.60 -9.81
C ARG A 229 6.48 9.70 -9.70
N LYS A 230 5.63 9.82 -10.74
CA LYS A 230 4.41 10.64 -10.69
C LYS A 230 3.34 9.90 -9.90
N ILE A 231 2.67 10.60 -8.98
CA ILE A 231 1.51 10.16 -8.21
C ILE A 231 0.37 11.10 -8.55
N THR A 232 -0.78 10.59 -8.94
CA THR A 232 -1.95 11.40 -9.34
C THR A 232 -3.03 11.41 -8.27
N ASP A 233 -3.96 12.35 -8.40
CA ASP A 233 -5.14 12.47 -7.54
C ASP A 233 -4.82 12.55 -6.04
N LEU A 234 -3.80 13.30 -5.66
CA LEU A 234 -3.48 13.57 -4.27
C LEU A 234 -4.46 14.59 -3.69
N PHE A 235 -5.17 14.20 -2.66
CA PHE A 235 -6.09 15.05 -1.90
C PHE A 235 -5.33 15.76 -0.78
N VAL A 236 -5.39 17.09 -0.74
CA VAL A 236 -4.78 17.91 0.31
C VAL A 236 -5.64 17.82 1.58
N GLU A 237 -5.10 17.21 2.63
CA GLU A 237 -5.75 17.05 3.93
C GLU A 237 -5.39 18.18 4.90
N ILE A 238 -4.14 18.63 4.87
CA ILE A 238 -3.60 19.63 5.79
C ILE A 238 -2.80 20.67 4.99
N GLU A 239 -3.15 21.94 5.14
CA GLU A 239 -2.43 23.08 4.59
C GLU A 239 -1.19 23.41 5.42
N GLY A 240 -0.13 23.96 4.80
CA GLY A 240 1.07 24.43 5.47
C GLY A 240 2.23 24.63 4.50
N LYS A 241 3.36 25.16 5.00
CA LYS A 241 4.60 25.30 4.19
C LYS A 241 4.99 23.99 3.49
N ILE A 242 4.67 22.86 4.12
CA ILE A 242 4.59 21.54 3.54
C ILE A 242 3.15 21.09 3.76
N SER A 243 2.40 20.95 2.67
CA SER A 243 1.03 20.44 2.72
C SER A 243 1.03 18.92 2.77
N TYR A 244 0.15 18.32 3.58
CA TYR A 244 0.06 16.87 3.67
C TYR A 244 -1.11 16.34 2.86
N CYS A 245 -0.80 15.38 2.00
CA CYS A 245 -1.72 14.85 1.01
C CYS A 245 -1.78 13.32 1.07
N ARG A 246 -2.88 12.74 0.57
CA ARG A 246 -3.00 11.31 0.29
C ARG A 246 -3.88 11.07 -0.93
N GLN A 247 -3.64 9.96 -1.62
CA GLN A 247 -4.66 9.43 -2.53
C GLN A 247 -5.82 8.87 -1.70
N ILE A 248 -7.05 9.01 -2.14
CA ILE A 248 -8.21 8.39 -1.48
C ILE A 248 -8.23 6.91 -1.85
N ALA A 249 -7.63 6.08 -1.01
CA ALA A 249 -7.35 4.67 -1.28
C ALA A 249 -7.31 3.84 0.02
N THR A 250 -7.24 2.52 -0.10
CA THR A 250 -6.97 1.63 1.03
C THR A 250 -5.51 1.77 1.46
N TYR A 251 -5.27 2.05 2.75
CA TYR A 251 -3.92 2.25 3.31
C TYR A 251 -3.06 3.28 2.54
N PRO A 252 -3.53 4.53 2.39
CA PRO A 252 -2.84 5.53 1.57
C PRO A 252 -1.46 5.91 2.13
N ILE A 253 -0.53 6.28 1.24
CA ILE A 253 0.77 6.81 1.63
C ILE A 253 0.62 8.29 1.97
N LEU A 254 1.26 8.72 3.06
CA LEU A 254 1.38 10.13 3.38
C LEU A 254 2.39 10.78 2.44
N VAL A 255 1.99 11.86 1.80
CA VAL A 255 2.81 12.67 0.91
C VAL A 255 2.98 14.06 1.54
N GLY A 256 4.21 14.45 1.87
CA GLY A 256 4.56 15.82 2.19
C GLY A 256 4.80 16.58 0.90
N LEU A 257 3.89 17.43 0.51
CA LEU A 257 3.97 18.22 -0.71
C LEU A 257 4.67 19.56 -0.43
N MET A 258 5.77 19.82 -1.16
CA MET A 258 6.52 21.07 -1.01
C MET A 258 5.71 22.24 -1.56
N GLY A 259 5.26 23.11 -0.70
CA GLY A 259 4.42 24.27 -1.02
C GLY A 259 3.13 24.28 -0.23
N GLU A 260 2.45 25.41 -0.31
CA GLU A 260 1.20 25.70 0.38
C GLU A 260 0.03 25.53 -0.58
N TYR A 261 -0.82 24.54 -0.29
CA TYR A 261 -1.96 24.17 -1.13
C TYR A 261 -3.21 24.12 -0.29
N LYS A 262 -4.31 24.67 -0.83
CA LYS A 262 -5.60 24.74 -0.14
C LYS A 262 -6.16 23.34 0.12
N ARG A 263 -6.64 23.12 1.34
CA ARG A 263 -7.34 21.90 1.75
C ARG A 263 -8.50 21.58 0.80
N GLY A 264 -8.66 20.31 0.48
CA GLY A 264 -9.70 19.85 -0.45
C GLY A 264 -9.29 19.91 -1.92
N THR A 265 -8.13 20.48 -2.26
CA THR A 265 -7.59 20.47 -3.63
C THR A 265 -7.10 19.08 -4.01
N PHE A 266 -7.31 18.70 -5.26
CA PHE A 266 -6.69 17.54 -5.89
C PHE A 266 -5.58 17.98 -6.82
N LEU A 267 -4.44 17.30 -6.77
CA LEU A 267 -3.29 17.61 -7.62
C LEU A 267 -2.45 16.36 -7.87
N ASP A 268 -1.58 16.45 -8.84
CA ASP A 268 -0.57 15.46 -9.15
C ASP A 268 0.79 15.91 -8.62
N ALA A 269 1.62 14.98 -8.20
CA ALA A 269 2.95 15.30 -7.71
C ALA A 269 3.99 14.25 -8.12
N ARG A 270 5.26 14.64 -8.07
CA ARG A 270 6.39 13.77 -8.34
C ARG A 270 7.24 13.58 -7.08
N VAL A 271 7.53 12.32 -6.77
CA VAL A 271 8.35 11.95 -5.61
C VAL A 271 9.78 12.47 -5.77
N VAL A 272 10.26 13.22 -4.79
CA VAL A 272 11.61 13.77 -4.79
C VAL A 272 12.46 13.27 -3.64
N ASP A 273 11.85 12.89 -2.50
CA ASP A 273 12.56 12.38 -1.34
C ASP A 273 11.66 11.53 -0.43
N TYR A 274 12.19 11.01 0.66
CA TYR A 274 11.50 10.13 1.59
C TYR A 274 11.63 10.59 3.02
N GLY A 275 10.49 10.61 3.73
CA GLY A 275 10.44 10.58 5.16
C GLY A 275 10.51 9.15 5.69
N PHE A 276 10.23 8.98 6.95
CA PHE A 276 10.33 7.69 7.65
C PHE A 276 9.33 6.64 7.09
N ARG A 277 8.06 7.05 6.87
CA ARG A 277 6.97 6.26 6.28
C ARG A 277 6.11 7.09 5.33
N SER A 278 6.69 8.12 4.76
CA SER A 278 6.07 9.09 3.87
C SER A 278 7.00 9.39 2.73
N VAL A 279 6.49 10.01 1.69
CA VAL A 279 7.30 10.57 0.61
C VAL A 279 7.22 12.08 0.65
N THR A 280 8.29 12.74 0.18
CA THR A 280 8.28 14.15 -0.15
C THR A 280 8.10 14.28 -1.65
N ALA A 281 7.23 15.17 -2.07
CA ALA A 281 6.89 15.36 -3.47
C ALA A 281 6.76 16.84 -3.84
N VAL A 282 6.83 17.12 -5.13
CA VAL A 282 6.58 18.44 -5.72
C VAL A 282 5.44 18.31 -6.73
N GLU A 283 4.54 19.29 -6.75
CA GLU A 283 3.46 19.37 -7.75
C GLU A 283 4.02 19.16 -9.18
N THR A 284 3.29 18.46 -10.01
CA THR A 284 3.69 18.26 -11.41
C THR A 284 2.47 18.26 -12.33
N PRO A 285 2.47 19.02 -13.42
CA PRO A 285 3.51 19.96 -13.82
C PRO A 285 3.55 21.21 -12.94
N LEU A 286 4.75 21.67 -12.60
CA LEU A 286 5.00 22.85 -11.78
C LEU A 286 5.12 24.09 -12.67
N ASP A 287 4.44 25.19 -12.32
CA ASP A 287 4.62 26.44 -13.07
C ASP A 287 6.05 26.98 -12.88
N VAL A 288 6.83 26.96 -13.95
CA VAL A 288 8.26 27.30 -13.90
C VAL A 288 8.48 28.75 -13.49
N ASN A 289 7.59 29.67 -13.86
CA ASN A 289 7.77 31.11 -13.63
C ASN A 289 7.46 31.53 -12.19
N SER A 290 6.50 30.88 -11.53
CA SER A 290 6.08 31.20 -10.17
C SER A 290 6.63 30.25 -9.09
N ALA A 291 7.15 29.08 -9.48
CA ALA A 291 7.64 28.07 -8.55
C ALA A 291 8.81 28.57 -7.69
N LYS A 292 8.87 28.11 -6.43
CA LYS A 292 10.00 28.38 -5.54
C LYS A 292 11.24 27.64 -6.03
N LEU A 293 12.42 28.25 -5.82
CA LEU A 293 13.71 27.65 -6.24
C LEU A 293 13.89 26.25 -5.64
N GLU A 294 13.49 26.04 -4.39
CA GLU A 294 13.60 24.75 -3.69
C GLU A 294 12.76 23.64 -4.38
N GLN A 295 11.59 23.98 -4.91
CA GLN A 295 10.73 23.04 -5.63
C GLN A 295 11.39 22.64 -6.96
N ILE A 296 11.92 23.60 -7.70
CA ILE A 296 12.64 23.33 -8.96
C ILE A 296 13.90 22.51 -8.68
N TYR A 297 14.66 22.89 -7.64
CA TYR A 297 15.88 22.18 -7.24
C TYR A 297 15.58 20.71 -6.87
N ALA A 298 14.48 20.45 -6.15
CA ALA A 298 14.08 19.11 -5.81
C ALA A 298 13.75 18.24 -7.04
N LEU A 299 13.28 18.84 -8.13
CA LEU A 299 12.95 18.13 -9.39
C LEU A 299 14.20 17.88 -10.27
N ILE A 300 15.04 18.88 -10.45
CA ILE A 300 16.09 18.88 -11.49
C ILE A 300 17.51 19.19 -10.95
N GLY A 301 17.68 19.31 -9.63
CA GLY A 301 18.97 19.56 -8.99
C GLY A 301 19.57 20.93 -9.37
N ARG A 302 20.90 20.98 -9.57
CA ARG A 302 21.64 22.23 -9.77
C ARG A 302 21.19 23.07 -10.97
N LYS A 303 20.60 22.46 -12.01
CA LYS A 303 20.03 23.17 -13.16
C LYS A 303 18.94 24.18 -12.78
N ALA A 304 18.35 24.05 -11.59
CA ALA A 304 17.36 24.98 -11.06
C ALA A 304 17.87 26.41 -10.93
N ILE A 305 19.18 26.59 -10.64
CA ILE A 305 19.81 27.91 -10.49
C ILE A 305 19.78 28.66 -11.82
N ASP A 306 20.10 27.97 -12.93
CA ASP A 306 20.12 28.58 -14.27
C ASP A 306 18.69 28.94 -14.71
N ILE A 307 17.73 28.10 -14.43
CA ILE A 307 16.30 28.37 -14.66
C ILE A 307 15.86 29.62 -13.88
N ALA A 308 16.17 29.69 -12.59
CA ALA A 308 15.77 30.83 -11.75
C ALA A 308 16.33 32.16 -12.23
N LYS A 309 17.56 32.17 -12.75
CA LYS A 309 18.22 33.37 -13.33
C LYS A 309 17.61 33.82 -14.64
N LYS A 310 17.03 32.89 -15.40
CA LYS A 310 16.51 33.16 -16.78
C LYS A 310 15.02 33.47 -16.82
N ARG A 311 14.29 33.31 -15.71
CA ARG A 311 12.86 33.66 -15.63
C ARG A 311 12.60 35.13 -16.01
N PRO A 312 11.47 35.43 -16.62
CA PRO A 312 10.38 34.51 -16.99
C PRO A 312 10.65 33.85 -18.36
N PHE A 313 10.26 32.55 -18.47
CA PHE A 313 10.20 31.81 -19.72
C PHE A 313 8.89 32.11 -20.45
N LYS A 314 8.97 32.24 -21.80
CA LYS A 314 7.78 32.49 -22.64
C LYS A 314 7.20 31.23 -23.27
N SER A 315 8.00 30.16 -23.36
CA SER A 315 7.56 28.86 -23.89
C SER A 315 8.30 27.69 -23.27
N LEU A 316 7.70 26.48 -23.33
CA LEU A 316 8.40 25.24 -22.94
C LEU A 316 9.58 24.93 -23.85
N GLU A 317 9.55 25.33 -25.10
CA GLU A 317 10.67 25.16 -26.04
C GLU A 317 11.91 25.97 -25.61
N GLU A 318 11.70 27.14 -25.03
CA GLU A 318 12.78 27.92 -24.43
C GLU A 318 13.35 27.18 -23.21
N LEU A 319 12.52 26.57 -22.39
CA LEU A 319 12.92 25.82 -21.21
C LEU A 319 13.65 24.53 -21.54
N LYS A 320 13.30 23.85 -22.65
CA LYS A 320 13.98 22.64 -23.14
C LYS A 320 15.46 22.82 -23.38
N LYS A 321 15.93 24.05 -23.65
CA LYS A 321 17.37 24.36 -23.75
C LYS A 321 18.12 24.09 -22.44
N TYR A 322 17.43 24.08 -21.31
CA TYR A 322 17.99 23.85 -19.99
C TYR A 322 17.63 22.47 -19.43
N VAL A 323 16.45 21.94 -19.76
CA VAL A 323 15.92 20.67 -19.26
C VAL A 323 15.29 19.92 -20.42
N GLU A 324 15.89 18.82 -20.85
CA GLU A 324 15.52 18.02 -22.03
C GLU A 324 14.02 17.59 -21.98
N ASP A 325 13.54 17.10 -20.83
CA ASP A 325 12.15 16.65 -20.62
C ASP A 325 11.33 17.68 -19.84
N ALA A 326 11.46 18.97 -20.20
CA ALA A 326 10.83 20.07 -19.43
C ALA A 326 9.32 19.87 -19.23
N GLU A 327 8.60 19.35 -20.22
CA GLU A 327 7.17 19.07 -20.20
C GLU A 327 6.74 18.02 -19.14
N LEU A 328 7.66 17.15 -18.74
CA LEU A 328 7.38 16.17 -17.67
C LEU A 328 7.31 16.83 -16.28
N PHE A 329 7.95 17.96 -16.11
CA PHE A 329 8.12 18.61 -14.81
C PHE A 329 7.41 19.95 -14.73
N PHE A 330 7.33 20.71 -15.82
CA PHE A 330 6.97 22.11 -15.81
C PHE A 330 5.80 22.43 -16.73
N THR A 331 5.15 23.53 -16.38
CA THR A 331 4.16 24.24 -17.20
C THR A 331 4.45 25.74 -17.17
N LEU A 332 3.78 26.48 -18.01
CA LEU A 332 3.72 27.94 -18.04
C LEU A 332 2.25 28.33 -17.83
N ARG A 333 1.94 28.98 -16.71
CA ARG A 333 0.61 29.50 -16.37
C ARG A 333 0.62 31.02 -16.45
#